data_1ec7122f3f037f41fe48ba49b75633c5
#
_entry.id   1ec7122f3f037f41fe48ba49b75633c5
#
_cell.length_a   1.000
_cell.length_b   1.000
_cell.length_c   1.000
_cell.angle_alpha   90.00
_cell.angle_beta   90.00
_cell.angle_gamma   90.00
#
_symmetry.space_group_name_H-M   'P 1'
#
loop_
_entity.id
_entity.type
_entity.pdbx_description
1 polymer ?
#
loop_
_entity_poly.entity_id
_entity_poly.type
_entity_poly.pdbx_seq_one_letter_code
_entity_poly.pdbx_strand_id
1 'polypeptide(L)'
;AMAEEMRADDNVFLMGEEVAEYQGAYKISQGLLDEFGPRRVIDTPITEHGFAGLGVGAAFAGLKPIVEFMTFNFAMQAIDQIINSAAKTLYMSGGQMGSPIVFRGPNGAAARVGAQHSQDYAAWYAQIPGLKVVQPYTAADAKGLMKSAIRDPNPVIVLENEILYGRSFD
;
A
#
# COMPACT_ATOMS: atom_id res chain seq x y z
N ALA A 1 12.31 4.77 1.29
CA ALA A 1 12.00 3.59 0.49
C ALA A 1 11.29 3.98 -0.80
N MET A 2 10.05 4.45 -0.76
CA MET A 2 9.23 4.78 -1.95
C MET A 2 9.97 5.67 -2.95
N ALA A 3 10.53 6.80 -2.54
CA ALA A 3 11.28 7.69 -3.43
C ALA A 3 12.45 6.99 -4.15
N GLU A 4 13.19 6.13 -3.44
CA GLU A 4 14.30 5.39 -4.05
C GLU A 4 13.83 4.42 -5.15
N GLU A 5 12.71 3.73 -4.93
CA GLU A 5 12.15 2.82 -5.94
C GLU A 5 11.47 3.57 -7.09
N MET A 6 10.82 4.70 -6.82
CA MET A 6 10.26 5.56 -7.86
C MET A 6 11.34 6.19 -8.76
N ARG A 7 12.53 6.49 -8.22
CA ARG A 7 13.68 6.94 -9.04
C ARG A 7 14.26 5.81 -9.90
N ALA A 8 14.20 4.58 -9.39
CA ALA A 8 14.79 3.42 -10.06
C ALA A 8 13.89 2.80 -11.15
N ASP A 9 12.58 3.00 -11.06
CA ASP A 9 11.59 2.40 -11.98
C ASP A 9 10.44 3.37 -12.23
N ASP A 10 10.30 3.81 -13.47
CA ASP A 10 9.26 4.75 -13.90
C ASP A 10 7.83 4.17 -13.84
N ASN A 11 7.69 2.86 -13.73
CA ASN A 11 6.39 2.21 -13.56
C ASN A 11 5.87 2.27 -12.12
N VAL A 12 6.72 2.60 -11.15
CA VAL A 12 6.32 2.74 -9.74
C VAL A 12 5.65 4.09 -9.53
N PHE A 13 4.44 4.09 -8.98
CA PHE A 13 3.71 5.30 -8.64
C PHE A 13 2.92 5.11 -7.34
N LEU A 14 2.60 6.23 -6.68
CA LEU A 14 1.82 6.27 -5.44
C LEU A 14 0.43 6.80 -5.73
N MET A 15 -0.60 6.16 -5.20
CA MET A 15 -1.97 6.66 -5.23
C MET A 15 -2.68 6.39 -3.91
N GLY A 16 -3.59 7.26 -3.53
CA GLY A 16 -4.37 7.13 -2.30
C GLY A 16 -5.00 8.45 -1.89
N GLU A 17 -5.63 8.43 -0.74
CA GLU A 17 -6.30 9.61 -0.17
C GLU A 17 -5.27 10.59 0.40
N GLU A 18 -5.28 11.84 -0.07
CA GLU A 18 -4.44 12.94 0.45
C GLU A 18 -2.93 12.67 0.37
N VAL A 19 -2.48 11.76 -0.51
CA VAL A 19 -1.06 11.40 -0.63
C VAL A 19 -0.23 12.42 -1.39
N ALA A 20 -0.84 13.23 -2.25
CA ALA A 20 -0.18 14.21 -3.10
C ALA A 20 -0.16 15.61 -2.45
N GLU A 21 -1.23 16.38 -2.62
CA GLU A 21 -1.27 17.80 -2.19
C GLU A 21 -1.11 17.96 -0.68
N TYR A 22 -1.78 17.13 0.11
CA TYR A 22 -1.65 17.15 1.57
C TYR A 22 -0.40 16.43 2.09
N GLN A 23 0.31 15.71 1.23
CA GLN A 23 1.54 14.97 1.55
C GLN A 23 1.34 13.85 2.58
N GLY A 24 0.17 13.21 2.54
CA GLY A 24 -0.21 12.11 3.43
C GLY A 24 -0.73 12.57 4.79
N ALA A 25 -1.68 11.83 5.36
CA ALA A 25 -2.22 12.10 6.69
C ALA A 25 -1.13 12.05 7.77
N TYR A 26 -0.14 11.18 7.61
CA TYR A 26 1.01 11.01 8.51
C TYR A 26 2.32 11.53 7.91
N LYS A 27 2.26 12.29 6.82
CA LYS A 27 3.42 12.88 6.12
C LYS A 27 4.44 11.86 5.59
N ILE A 28 4.01 10.63 5.35
CA ILE A 28 4.88 9.57 4.79
C ILE A 28 5.23 9.85 3.33
N SER A 29 4.33 10.47 2.58
CA SER A 29 4.53 10.87 1.18
C SER A 29 5.08 12.29 0.99
N GLN A 30 5.55 12.93 2.07
CA GLN A 30 6.06 14.30 2.01
C GLN A 30 7.17 14.46 0.97
N GLY A 31 7.01 15.48 0.09
CA GLY A 31 7.97 15.81 -0.96
C GLY A 31 7.88 14.94 -2.23
N LEU A 32 7.09 13.85 -2.22
CA LEU A 32 7.00 12.99 -3.41
C LEU A 32 6.32 13.68 -4.60
N LEU A 33 5.27 14.47 -4.35
CA LEU A 33 4.60 15.21 -5.43
C LEU A 33 5.55 16.20 -6.11
N ASP A 34 6.35 16.93 -5.32
CA ASP A 34 7.31 17.91 -5.84
C ASP A 34 8.40 17.24 -6.69
N GLU A 35 8.82 16.03 -6.31
CA GLU A 35 9.89 15.31 -7.03
C GLU A 35 9.38 14.57 -8.28
N PHE A 36 8.23 13.89 -8.18
CA PHE A 36 7.76 12.96 -9.23
C PHE A 36 6.57 13.47 -10.04
N GLY A 37 5.94 14.53 -9.59
CA GLY A 37 4.81 15.17 -10.27
C GLY A 37 3.48 14.42 -10.14
N PRO A 38 2.38 15.05 -10.62
CA PRO A 38 1.01 14.56 -10.41
C PRO A 38 0.64 13.33 -11.23
N ARG A 39 1.48 12.90 -12.16
CA ARG A 39 1.28 11.65 -12.90
C ARG A 39 1.77 10.42 -12.14
N ARG A 40 2.60 10.61 -11.12
CA ARG A 40 3.18 9.53 -10.33
C ARG A 40 2.84 9.60 -8.85
N VAL A 41 2.27 10.71 -8.38
CA VAL A 41 1.74 10.86 -7.01
C VAL A 41 0.33 11.41 -7.15
N ILE A 42 -0.66 10.56 -6.88
CA ILE A 42 -2.04 10.78 -7.33
C ILE A 42 -2.98 10.76 -6.13
N ASP A 43 -3.63 11.90 -5.87
CA ASP A 43 -4.74 11.94 -4.94
C ASP A 43 -5.98 11.28 -5.52
N THR A 44 -6.67 10.50 -4.69
CA THR A 44 -7.92 9.85 -5.04
C THR A 44 -9.06 10.39 -4.19
N PRO A 45 -10.31 10.38 -4.68
CA PRO A 45 -11.44 10.57 -3.80
C PRO A 45 -11.50 9.43 -2.76
N ILE A 46 -12.24 9.66 -1.66
CA ILE A 46 -12.48 8.63 -0.65
C ILE A 46 -13.39 7.55 -1.24
N THR A 47 -12.77 6.53 -1.83
CA THR A 47 -13.44 5.42 -2.51
C THR A 47 -12.50 4.21 -2.52
N GLU A 48 -12.27 3.60 -1.38
CA GLU A 48 -11.23 2.56 -1.22
C GLU A 48 -11.43 1.39 -2.18
N HIS A 49 -12.67 0.98 -2.41
CA HIS A 49 -12.98 -0.04 -3.42
C HIS A 49 -12.56 0.43 -4.83
N GLY A 50 -12.88 1.69 -5.16
CA GLY A 50 -12.60 2.26 -6.48
C GLY A 50 -11.12 2.42 -6.75
N PHE A 51 -10.38 3.11 -5.87
CA PHE A 51 -8.97 3.35 -6.14
C PHE A 51 -8.10 2.08 -5.98
N ALA A 52 -8.46 1.16 -5.08
CA ALA A 52 -7.78 -0.12 -5.03
C ALA A 52 -7.98 -0.92 -6.32
N GLY A 53 -9.21 -0.91 -6.88
CA GLY A 53 -9.50 -1.54 -8.17
C GLY A 53 -8.74 -0.89 -9.33
N LEU A 54 -8.61 0.44 -9.34
CA LEU A 54 -7.76 1.16 -10.32
C LEU A 54 -6.30 0.73 -10.21
N GLY A 55 -5.77 0.64 -8.97
CA GLY A 55 -4.41 0.17 -8.72
C GLY A 55 -4.21 -1.27 -9.23
N VAL A 56 -5.14 -2.17 -8.94
CA VAL A 56 -5.09 -3.56 -9.43
C VAL A 56 -5.09 -3.60 -10.96
N GLY A 57 -5.98 -2.84 -11.61
CA GLY A 57 -6.02 -2.73 -13.07
C GLY A 57 -4.72 -2.19 -13.66
N ALA A 58 -4.11 -1.19 -13.02
CA ALA A 58 -2.82 -0.64 -13.42
C ALA A 58 -1.70 -1.70 -13.29
N ALA A 59 -1.74 -2.50 -12.23
CA ALA A 59 -0.78 -3.60 -12.05
C ALA A 59 -0.95 -4.67 -13.13
N PHE A 60 -2.16 -5.02 -13.53
CA PHE A 60 -2.42 -5.93 -14.65
C PHE A 60 -1.87 -5.39 -15.98
N ALA A 61 -1.82 -4.06 -16.14
CA ALA A 61 -1.23 -3.41 -17.30
C ALA A 61 0.29 -3.25 -17.24
N GLY A 62 0.94 -3.79 -16.21
CA GLY A 62 2.40 -3.79 -16.07
C GLY A 62 2.99 -2.62 -15.29
N LEU A 63 2.16 -1.77 -14.68
CA LEU A 63 2.62 -0.74 -13.76
C LEU A 63 2.82 -1.34 -12.35
N LYS A 64 3.46 -0.59 -11.47
CA LYS A 64 3.75 -1.00 -10.09
C LYS A 64 3.17 0.01 -9.09
N PRO A 65 1.86 -0.04 -8.85
CA PRO A 65 1.22 0.87 -7.93
C PRO A 65 1.55 0.58 -6.47
N ILE A 66 1.77 1.64 -5.73
CA ILE A 66 1.72 1.68 -4.28
C ILE A 66 0.37 2.32 -3.94
N VAL A 67 -0.55 1.52 -3.42
CA VAL A 67 -1.88 1.98 -2.99
C VAL A 67 -1.82 2.23 -1.49
N GLU A 68 -1.96 3.49 -1.10
CA GLU A 68 -2.03 3.88 0.31
C GLU A 68 -3.48 3.99 0.75
N PHE A 69 -3.84 3.22 1.77
CA PHE A 69 -5.04 3.47 2.55
C PHE A 69 -4.70 4.46 3.69
N MET A 70 -5.52 5.46 3.91
CA MET A 70 -5.35 6.39 5.02
C MET A 70 -5.27 5.63 6.36
N THR A 71 -6.04 4.54 6.47
CA THR A 71 -5.88 3.52 7.50
C THR A 71 -6.41 2.17 6.99
N PHE A 72 -5.75 1.07 7.36
CA PHE A 72 -6.24 -0.27 7.02
C PHE A 72 -7.60 -0.61 7.63
N ASN A 73 -8.05 0.15 8.63
CA ASN A 73 -9.41 0.00 9.15
C ASN A 73 -10.48 0.18 8.05
N PHE A 74 -10.23 1.02 7.06
CA PHE A 74 -11.15 1.25 5.94
C PHE A 74 -10.79 0.48 4.66
N ALA A 75 -9.66 -0.21 4.64
CA ALA A 75 -9.30 -1.13 3.55
C ALA A 75 -10.31 -2.29 3.40
N MET A 76 -11.13 -2.55 4.43
CA MET A 76 -12.25 -3.50 4.33
C MET A 76 -13.20 -3.18 3.18
N GLN A 77 -13.38 -1.91 2.83
CA GLN A 77 -14.22 -1.50 1.70
C GLN A 77 -13.64 -1.98 0.35
N ALA A 78 -12.34 -2.21 0.30
CA ALA A 78 -11.62 -2.67 -0.88
C ALA A 78 -11.25 -4.16 -0.81
N ILE A 79 -11.74 -4.92 0.16
CA ILE A 79 -11.29 -6.29 0.42
C ILE A 79 -11.47 -7.21 -0.78
N ASP A 80 -12.51 -7.02 -1.57
CA ASP A 80 -12.75 -7.78 -2.79
C ASP A 80 -11.63 -7.55 -3.82
N GLN A 81 -11.22 -6.31 -4.03
CA GLN A 81 -10.14 -5.98 -4.95
C GLN A 81 -8.79 -6.57 -4.52
N ILE A 82 -8.55 -6.63 -3.22
CA ILE A 82 -7.33 -7.22 -2.66
C ILE A 82 -7.37 -8.74 -2.78
N ILE A 83 -8.45 -9.38 -2.32
CA ILE A 83 -8.53 -10.84 -2.17
C ILE A 83 -8.90 -11.54 -3.48
N ASN A 84 -9.88 -11.05 -4.21
CA ASN A 84 -10.34 -11.70 -5.43
C ASN A 84 -9.57 -11.21 -6.66
N SER A 85 -9.38 -9.91 -6.81
CA SER A 85 -8.71 -9.37 -7.99
C SER A 85 -7.18 -9.51 -7.89
N ALA A 86 -6.52 -8.89 -6.92
CA ALA A 86 -5.06 -8.90 -6.83
C ALA A 86 -4.50 -10.29 -6.53
N ALA A 87 -5.00 -10.96 -5.48
CA ALA A 87 -4.41 -12.20 -4.99
C ALA A 87 -4.62 -13.40 -5.91
N LYS A 88 -5.76 -13.47 -6.62
CA LYS A 88 -6.19 -14.70 -7.31
C LYS A 88 -6.10 -14.66 -8.83
N THR A 89 -5.96 -13.49 -9.44
CA THR A 89 -5.98 -13.39 -10.91
C THR A 89 -4.79 -14.10 -11.56
N LEU A 90 -3.62 -14.11 -10.95
CA LEU A 90 -2.47 -14.87 -11.48
C LEU A 90 -2.82 -16.35 -11.64
N TYR A 91 -3.44 -16.96 -10.62
CA TYR A 91 -3.90 -18.34 -10.68
C TYR A 91 -5.02 -18.53 -11.70
N MET A 92 -6.03 -17.67 -11.66
CA MET A 92 -7.21 -17.77 -12.53
C MET A 92 -6.89 -17.54 -14.01
N SER A 93 -5.85 -16.77 -14.31
CA SER A 93 -5.37 -16.54 -15.69
C SER A 93 -4.36 -17.61 -16.18
N GLY A 94 -4.12 -18.65 -15.38
CA GLY A 94 -3.12 -19.66 -15.74
C GLY A 94 -1.69 -19.10 -15.75
N GLY A 95 -1.38 -18.13 -14.89
CA GLY A 95 -0.06 -17.53 -14.78
C GLY A 95 0.21 -16.36 -15.74
N GLN A 96 -0.79 -15.92 -16.51
CA GLN A 96 -0.58 -14.91 -17.55
C GLN A 96 -0.69 -13.46 -17.02
N MET A 97 -1.48 -13.21 -15.97
CA MET A 97 -1.76 -11.87 -15.47
C MET A 97 -1.33 -11.74 -14.02
N GLY A 98 -0.14 -11.18 -13.80
CA GLY A 98 0.38 -10.87 -12.46
C GLY A 98 -0.13 -9.53 -11.93
N SER A 99 0.03 -9.32 -10.62
CA SER A 99 -0.36 -8.08 -9.94
C SER A 99 0.76 -7.59 -9.02
N PRO A 100 1.79 -6.93 -9.57
CA PRO A 100 2.88 -6.34 -8.79
C PRO A 100 2.41 -5.05 -8.10
N ILE A 101 1.67 -5.19 -7.02
CA ILE A 101 1.03 -4.09 -6.29
C ILE A 101 1.39 -4.14 -4.81
N VAL A 102 1.59 -2.97 -4.21
CA VAL A 102 1.72 -2.81 -2.77
C VAL A 102 0.47 -2.12 -2.22
N PHE A 103 -0.14 -2.72 -1.22
CA PHE A 103 -1.13 -2.07 -0.37
C PHE A 103 -0.48 -1.73 0.95
N ARG A 104 -0.47 -0.46 1.33
CA ARG A 104 0.16 0.00 2.57
C ARG A 104 -0.74 0.94 3.37
N GLY A 105 -0.47 1.07 4.64
CA GLY A 105 -1.13 2.05 5.51
C GLY A 105 -1.02 1.71 6.99
N PRO A 106 -1.48 2.63 7.86
CA PRO A 106 -1.51 2.42 9.30
C PRO A 106 -2.43 1.27 9.70
N ASN A 107 -1.99 0.49 10.69
CA ASN A 107 -2.68 -0.70 11.18
C ASN A 107 -2.38 -0.88 12.67
N GLY A 108 -3.29 -1.51 13.40
CA GLY A 108 -3.12 -1.82 14.81
C GLY A 108 -3.51 -0.68 15.75
N ALA A 109 -2.91 -0.66 16.93
CA ALA A 109 -3.18 0.35 17.93
C ALA A 109 -2.86 1.76 17.41
N ALA A 110 -3.72 2.71 17.73
CA ALA A 110 -3.63 4.08 17.24
C ALA A 110 -3.69 5.10 18.40
N ALA A 111 -3.74 6.38 18.07
CA ALA A 111 -3.65 7.49 19.02
C ALA A 111 -5.02 7.86 19.64
N ARG A 112 -5.71 6.92 20.28
CA ARG A 112 -7.01 7.14 20.96
C ARG A 112 -8.13 7.61 20.03
N VAL A 113 -8.23 7.01 18.85
CA VAL A 113 -9.20 7.37 17.80
C VAL A 113 -10.42 6.43 17.75
N GLY A 114 -10.62 5.61 18.77
CA GLY A 114 -11.78 4.73 18.91
C GLY A 114 -11.63 3.37 18.23
N ALA A 115 -12.66 2.54 18.37
CA ALA A 115 -12.62 1.14 17.97
C ALA A 115 -12.43 0.95 16.45
N GLN A 116 -13.09 1.78 15.63
CA GLN A 116 -13.02 1.67 14.18
C GLN A 116 -11.66 2.06 13.59
N HIS A 117 -10.78 2.70 14.36
CA HIS A 117 -9.46 3.16 13.93
C HIS A 117 -8.31 2.46 14.68
N SER A 118 -8.57 1.35 15.36
CA SER A 118 -7.58 0.70 16.24
C SER A 118 -7.57 -0.82 16.09
N GLN A 119 -7.75 -1.31 14.86
CA GLN A 119 -7.87 -2.73 14.57
C GLN A 119 -6.61 -3.25 13.86
N ASP A 120 -6.29 -4.52 14.03
CA ASP A 120 -5.21 -5.21 13.31
C ASP A 120 -5.76 -6.25 12.36
N TYR A 121 -5.42 -6.12 11.10
CA TYR A 121 -5.92 -6.97 10.01
C TYR A 121 -4.92 -8.01 9.50
N ALA A 122 -3.78 -8.17 10.16
CA ALA A 122 -2.74 -9.10 9.70
C ALA A 122 -3.29 -10.52 9.50
N ALA A 123 -4.04 -11.04 10.47
CA ALA A 123 -4.62 -12.37 10.38
C ALA A 123 -5.64 -12.53 9.24
N TRP A 124 -6.37 -11.48 8.91
CA TRP A 124 -7.36 -11.52 7.83
C TRP A 124 -6.71 -11.71 6.47
N TYR A 125 -5.64 -10.98 6.21
CA TYR A 125 -4.95 -11.04 4.91
C TYR A 125 -3.93 -12.18 4.84
N ALA A 126 -3.28 -12.52 5.95
CA ALA A 126 -2.23 -13.54 5.98
C ALA A 126 -2.73 -14.96 5.64
N GLN A 127 -4.04 -15.22 5.79
CA GLN A 127 -4.64 -16.50 5.41
C GLN A 127 -4.93 -16.65 3.91
N ILE A 128 -4.78 -15.56 3.13
CA ILE A 128 -5.19 -15.55 1.72
C ILE A 128 -4.04 -16.02 0.82
N PRO A 129 -4.20 -17.15 0.11
CA PRO A 129 -3.22 -17.55 -0.89
C PRO A 129 -3.06 -16.48 -1.98
N GLY A 130 -1.81 -16.18 -2.32
CA GLY A 130 -1.47 -15.17 -3.31
C GLY A 130 -1.11 -13.80 -2.74
N LEU A 131 -1.33 -13.55 -1.44
CA LEU A 131 -0.87 -12.36 -0.73
C LEU A 131 0.38 -12.65 0.09
N LYS A 132 1.29 -11.69 0.12
CA LYS A 132 2.34 -11.59 1.14
C LYS A 132 1.94 -10.49 2.11
N VAL A 133 2.08 -10.74 3.40
CA VAL A 133 1.73 -9.77 4.46
C VAL A 133 2.94 -9.56 5.34
N VAL A 134 3.34 -8.31 5.51
CA VAL A 134 4.48 -7.93 6.35
C VAL A 134 4.09 -6.80 7.32
N GLN A 135 4.66 -6.86 8.51
CA GLN A 135 4.51 -5.84 9.56
C GLN A 135 5.90 -5.40 10.02
N PRO A 136 6.44 -4.28 9.51
CA PRO A 136 7.74 -3.80 9.94
C PRO A 136 7.72 -3.35 11.40
N TYR A 137 8.81 -3.62 12.13
CA TYR A 137 8.98 -3.23 13.53
C TYR A 137 9.97 -2.08 13.72
N THR A 138 11.09 -2.12 13.04
CA THR A 138 12.12 -1.05 13.08
C THR A 138 12.08 -0.16 11.85
N ALA A 139 12.76 0.98 11.87
CA ALA A 139 12.92 1.82 10.68
C ALA A 139 13.67 1.08 9.56
N ALA A 140 14.66 0.25 9.91
CA ALA A 140 15.38 -0.60 8.95
C ALA A 140 14.45 -1.63 8.29
N ASP A 141 13.59 -2.28 9.08
CA ASP A 141 12.57 -3.22 8.57
C ASP A 141 11.60 -2.47 7.64
N ALA A 142 11.08 -1.32 8.07
CA ALA A 142 10.15 -0.51 7.27
C ALA A 142 10.75 -0.15 5.91
N LYS A 143 12.01 0.30 5.89
CA LYS A 143 12.71 0.64 4.65
C LYS A 143 12.96 -0.60 3.79
N GLY A 144 13.50 -1.67 4.37
CA GLY A 144 13.89 -2.88 3.64
C GLY A 144 12.68 -3.65 3.10
N LEU A 145 11.67 -3.86 3.93
CA LEU A 145 10.46 -4.58 3.53
C LEU A 145 9.63 -3.82 2.49
N MET A 146 9.52 -2.49 2.61
CA MET A 146 8.85 -1.67 1.60
C MET A 146 9.55 -1.75 0.24
N LYS A 147 10.86 -1.65 0.21
CA LYS A 147 11.63 -1.80 -1.05
C LYS A 147 11.45 -3.19 -1.65
N SER A 148 11.50 -4.24 -0.83
CA SER A 148 11.26 -5.61 -1.27
C SER A 148 9.83 -5.81 -1.78
N ALA A 149 8.84 -5.21 -1.12
CA ALA A 149 7.45 -5.27 -1.53
C ALA A 149 7.21 -4.63 -2.91
N ILE A 150 7.80 -3.45 -3.17
CA ILE A 150 7.68 -2.75 -4.46
C ILE A 150 8.31 -3.55 -5.60
N ARG A 151 9.37 -4.31 -5.31
CA ARG A 151 10.08 -5.15 -6.29
C ARG A 151 9.43 -6.51 -6.51
N ASP A 152 8.52 -6.92 -5.64
CA ASP A 152 7.87 -8.23 -5.72
C ASP A 152 6.90 -8.28 -6.90
N PRO A 153 6.92 -9.34 -7.72
CA PRO A 153 5.97 -9.50 -8.83
C PRO A 153 4.55 -9.88 -8.38
N ASN A 154 4.34 -10.11 -7.08
CA ASN A 154 3.06 -10.49 -6.49
C ASN A 154 2.55 -9.39 -5.56
N PRO A 155 1.24 -9.40 -5.24
CA PRO A 155 0.68 -8.41 -4.32
C PRO A 155 1.24 -8.57 -2.90
N VAL A 156 1.66 -7.45 -2.31
CA VAL A 156 2.19 -7.38 -0.95
C VAL A 156 1.39 -6.39 -0.12
N ILE A 157 1.00 -6.78 1.06
CA ILE A 157 0.37 -5.92 2.07
C ILE A 157 1.43 -5.54 3.10
N VAL A 158 1.64 -4.24 3.28
CA VAL A 158 2.57 -3.68 4.27
C VAL A 158 1.73 -2.97 5.34
N LEU A 159 1.59 -3.61 6.49
CA LEU A 159 0.83 -3.11 7.62
C LEU A 159 1.77 -2.35 8.55
N GLU A 160 1.61 -1.04 8.60
CA GLU A 160 2.49 -0.16 9.35
C GLU A 160 1.86 0.18 10.71
N ASN A 161 2.59 -0.02 11.79
CA ASN A 161 2.07 0.34 13.12
C ASN A 161 2.07 1.85 13.29
N GLU A 162 0.89 2.43 13.46
CA GLU A 162 0.69 3.88 13.55
C GLU A 162 1.51 4.53 14.67
N ILE A 163 1.65 3.85 15.83
CA ILE A 163 2.40 4.38 16.97
C ILE A 163 3.90 4.51 16.64
N LEU A 164 4.42 3.71 15.71
CA LEU A 164 5.84 3.75 15.33
C LEU A 164 6.19 4.95 14.43
N TYR A 165 5.22 5.61 13.79
CA TYR A 165 5.49 6.78 12.96
C TYR A 165 6.15 7.94 13.70
N GLY A 166 5.89 8.07 15.01
CA GLY A 166 6.51 9.08 15.86
C GLY A 166 7.81 8.63 16.55
N ARG A 167 8.34 7.44 16.23
CA ARG A 167 9.54 6.90 16.85
C ARG A 167 10.77 7.10 15.97
N SER A 168 11.87 7.50 16.60
CA SER A 168 13.19 7.48 15.99
C SER A 168 13.92 6.19 16.39
N PHE A 169 14.69 5.64 15.48
CA PHE A 169 15.52 4.46 15.68
C PHE A 169 16.95 4.81 15.31
N ASP A 170 17.90 4.32 16.10
CA ASP A 170 19.34 4.48 15.87
C ASP A 170 19.83 3.62 14.68
#